data_342e7cf03f1f3d1d688a917dff2e5efe
#
_entry.id   342e7cf03f1f3d1d688a917dff2e5efe
#
_cell.length_a   1.000
_cell.length_b   1.000
_cell.length_c   1.000
_cell.angle_alpha   90.00
_cell.angle_beta   90.00
_cell.angle_gamma   90.00
#
_symmetry.space_group_name_H-M   'P 1'
#
loop_
_entity.id
_entity.type
_entity.pdbx_description
1 polymer ?
#
loop_
_entity_poly.entity_id
_entity_poly.type
_entity_poly.pdbx_seq_one_letter_code
_entity_poly.pdbx_strand_id
1 'polypeptide(L)'
;PLQRAMRWLDLDIAPVKAGDIAGVDIRPAQGPSYRLDANADGGFSLAPPYDKRPLVAALAPAVAAEPLTRLSPVDVARAMDVAVGAPVAEHITRTKLGVFIVARSWRKDDRGWITISAATTDAATPDAVSQANAINAKAAPWAFALTELDWSGFSTPLAAIAD
;
A
#
# COMPACT_ATOMS: atom_id res chain seq x y z
N PRO A 1 -18.91 -20.68 1.08
CA PRO A 1 -18.06 -20.55 -0.11
C PRO A 1 -16.97 -19.49 0.05
N LEU A 2 -17.24 -18.31 0.65
CA LEU A 2 -16.23 -17.25 0.89
C LEU A 2 -15.17 -17.66 1.92
N GLN A 3 -15.53 -18.41 2.95
CA GLN A 3 -14.58 -18.98 3.92
C GLN A 3 -13.59 -19.96 3.29
N ARG A 4 -13.95 -20.64 2.18
CA ARG A 4 -13.03 -21.47 1.41
C ARG A 4 -12.06 -20.64 0.58
N ALA A 5 -12.50 -19.50 0.03
CA ALA A 5 -11.62 -18.58 -0.67
C ALA A 5 -10.59 -17.95 0.27
N MET A 6 -10.97 -17.63 1.52
CA MET A 6 -10.05 -17.12 2.54
C MET A 6 -9.01 -18.16 3.00
N ARG A 7 -9.31 -19.46 2.92
CA ARG A 7 -8.33 -20.53 3.16
C ARG A 7 -7.39 -20.79 1.98
N TRP A 8 -7.81 -20.41 0.77
CA TRP A 8 -7.00 -20.50 -0.44
C TRP A 8 -6.12 -19.30 -0.68
N LEU A 9 -6.52 -18.15 -0.21
CA LEU A 9 -5.65 -17.00 -0.01
C LEU A 9 -4.84 -17.33 1.24
N ASP A 10 -3.82 -18.16 1.06
CA ASP A 10 -2.71 -18.24 2.00
C ASP A 10 -2.36 -16.79 2.32
N LEU A 11 -2.68 -16.32 3.54
CA LEU A 11 -2.72 -14.91 3.91
C LEU A 11 -1.34 -14.25 3.96
N ASP A 12 -0.38 -14.83 3.32
CA ASP A 12 0.89 -14.24 2.93
C ASP A 12 0.70 -13.26 1.74
N ILE A 13 -0.38 -12.45 1.84
CA ILE A 13 -0.64 -11.36 0.89
C ILE A 13 0.25 -10.15 1.22
N ALA A 14 1.00 -10.18 2.31
CA ALA A 14 2.02 -9.18 2.55
C ALA A 14 3.11 -9.32 1.47
N PRO A 15 3.01 -8.60 0.34
CA PRO A 15 3.88 -8.84 -0.80
C PRO A 15 5.28 -8.31 -0.57
N VAL A 16 5.52 -7.68 0.58
CA VAL A 16 6.76 -6.99 0.87
C VAL A 16 7.06 -7.00 2.37
N LYS A 17 8.34 -7.17 2.69
CA LYS A 17 8.87 -6.96 4.05
C LYS A 17 9.31 -5.50 4.20
N ALA A 18 9.26 -4.97 5.43
CA ALA A 18 9.66 -3.59 5.71
C ALA A 18 11.07 -3.25 5.19
N GLY A 19 12.03 -4.17 5.34
CA GLY A 19 13.40 -3.98 4.86
C GLY A 19 13.57 -3.94 3.33
N ASP A 20 12.57 -4.37 2.57
CA ASP A 20 12.59 -4.37 1.10
C ASP A 20 11.96 -3.11 0.50
N ILE A 21 11.41 -2.23 1.32
CA ILE A 21 10.79 -0.97 0.88
C ILE A 21 11.87 0.08 0.66
N ALA A 22 11.94 0.61 -0.56
CA ALA A 22 12.80 1.76 -0.90
C ALA A 22 12.11 3.09 -0.60
N GLY A 23 10.79 3.13 -0.67
CA GLY A 23 10.00 4.30 -0.38
C GLY A 23 8.53 4.10 -0.72
N VAL A 24 7.72 5.10 -0.40
CA VAL A 24 6.29 5.10 -0.72
C VAL A 24 5.86 6.47 -1.21
N ASP A 25 4.93 6.47 -2.16
CA ASP A 25 4.21 7.65 -2.60
C ASP A 25 2.76 7.53 -2.11
N ILE A 26 2.31 8.52 -1.36
CA ILE A 26 0.98 8.52 -0.76
C ILE A 26 0.16 9.65 -1.37
N ARG A 27 -0.99 9.28 -1.94
CA ARG A 27 -2.03 10.20 -2.40
C ARG A 27 -3.24 10.02 -1.49
N PRO A 28 -3.29 10.75 -0.38
CA PRO A 28 -4.33 10.55 0.62
C PRO A 28 -5.69 11.04 0.12
N ALA A 29 -6.76 10.60 0.77
CA ALA A 29 -8.11 11.09 0.50
C ALA A 29 -8.26 12.60 0.77
N GLN A 30 -7.47 13.12 1.70
CA GLN A 30 -7.47 14.54 2.08
C GLN A 30 -6.03 15.04 2.23
N GLY A 31 -5.79 16.26 1.76
CA GLY A 31 -4.48 16.90 1.83
C GLY A 31 -3.58 16.60 0.63
N PRO A 32 -2.35 17.12 0.65
CA PRO A 32 -1.42 16.98 -0.45
C PRO A 32 -0.83 15.57 -0.54
N SER A 33 -0.47 15.17 -1.75
CA SER A 33 0.37 13.99 -1.98
C SER A 33 1.77 14.22 -1.46
N TYR A 34 2.39 13.18 -0.94
CA TYR A 34 3.76 13.24 -0.42
C TYR A 34 4.49 11.92 -0.61
N ARG A 35 5.80 11.95 -0.42
CA ARG A 35 6.67 10.80 -0.55
C ARG A 35 7.49 10.58 0.72
N LEU A 36 7.71 9.31 1.06
CA LEU A 36 8.64 8.87 2.09
C LEU A 36 9.73 8.02 1.42
N ASP A 37 10.98 8.27 1.77
CA ASP A 37 12.11 7.49 1.32
C ASP A 37 12.73 6.72 2.49
N ALA A 38 13.16 5.49 2.25
CA ALA A 38 13.83 4.67 3.26
C ALA A 38 15.21 5.25 3.60
N ASN A 39 15.52 5.27 4.89
CA ASN A 39 16.82 5.66 5.42
C ASN A 39 17.77 4.47 5.48
N ALA A 40 19.08 4.75 5.61
CA ALA A 40 20.10 3.72 5.78
C ALA A 40 19.95 2.90 7.07
N ASP A 41 19.31 3.45 8.09
CA ASP A 41 19.03 2.82 9.39
C ASP A 41 17.74 1.98 9.43
N GLY A 42 17.04 1.88 8.29
CA GLY A 42 15.79 1.13 8.16
C GLY A 42 14.51 1.92 8.50
N GLY A 43 14.63 3.22 8.85
CA GLY A 43 13.51 4.12 9.03
C GLY A 43 13.09 4.80 7.72
N PHE A 44 12.19 5.78 7.81
CA PHE A 44 11.69 6.56 6.70
C PHE A 44 11.75 8.05 7.01
N SER A 45 11.97 8.86 5.99
CA SER A 45 11.93 10.32 6.07
C SER A 45 11.10 10.93 4.93
N LEU A 46 10.52 12.09 5.20
CA LEU A 46 9.83 12.86 4.17
C LEU A 46 10.80 13.31 3.09
N ALA A 47 10.38 13.14 1.85
CA ALA A 47 11.07 13.69 0.69
C ALA A 47 10.68 15.16 0.45
N PRO A 48 11.49 15.95 -0.28
CA PRO A 48 11.10 17.30 -0.69
C PRO A 48 9.74 17.32 -1.41
N PRO A 49 8.93 18.37 -1.23
CA PRO A 49 9.25 19.64 -0.56
C PRO A 49 8.97 19.66 0.95
N TYR A 50 8.64 18.53 1.55
CA TYR A 50 8.21 18.44 2.95
C TYR A 50 9.31 17.97 3.91
N ASP A 51 10.50 17.70 3.41
CA ASP A 51 11.65 17.12 4.13
C ASP A 51 12.14 17.94 5.35
N LYS A 52 11.79 19.22 5.39
CA LYS A 52 12.18 20.13 6.48
C LYS A 52 11.10 20.32 7.56
N ARG A 53 9.93 19.72 7.39
CA ARG A 53 8.86 19.83 8.38
C ARG A 53 9.17 18.98 9.63
N PRO A 54 8.89 19.50 10.83
CA PRO A 54 9.05 18.71 12.05
C PRO A 54 8.04 17.54 12.07
N LEU A 55 8.51 16.36 12.44
CA LEU A 55 7.65 15.19 12.55
C LEU A 55 6.75 15.29 13.78
N VAL A 56 5.49 14.92 13.65
CA VAL A 56 4.52 14.82 14.75
C VAL A 56 4.96 13.74 15.76
N ALA A 57 5.50 12.63 15.26
CA ALA A 57 6.09 11.57 16.07
C ALA A 57 7.21 10.89 15.26
N ALA A 58 8.23 10.41 15.96
CA ALA A 58 9.41 9.80 15.32
C ALA A 58 9.08 8.59 14.44
N LEU A 59 8.07 7.81 14.80
CA LEU A 59 7.65 6.62 14.05
C LEU A 59 6.52 6.87 13.06
N ALA A 60 5.98 8.09 12.96
CA ALA A 60 4.88 8.41 12.06
C ALA A 60 5.20 8.08 10.58
N PRO A 61 6.39 8.38 10.05
CA PRO A 61 6.74 7.99 8.69
C PRO A 61 6.74 6.47 8.46
N ALA A 62 7.27 5.69 9.39
CA ALA A 62 7.29 4.22 9.27
C ALA A 62 5.88 3.63 9.29
N VAL A 63 5.00 4.11 10.16
CA VAL A 63 3.61 3.67 10.22
C VAL A 63 2.89 3.94 8.89
N ALA A 64 3.12 5.09 8.29
CA ALA A 64 2.54 5.44 6.99
C ALA A 64 3.15 4.67 5.81
N ALA A 65 4.42 4.26 5.91
CA ALA A 65 5.13 3.54 4.85
C ALA A 65 4.79 2.05 4.78
N GLU A 66 4.41 1.43 5.89
CA GLU A 66 4.40 -0.04 6.04
C GLU A 66 3.02 -0.73 6.11
N PRO A 67 1.88 -0.17 5.65
CA PRO A 67 0.59 -0.85 5.79
C PRO A 67 0.54 -2.19 5.03
N LEU A 68 1.26 -2.34 3.90
CA LEU A 68 1.32 -3.58 3.14
C LEU A 68 2.09 -4.72 3.83
N THR A 69 2.91 -4.42 4.82
CA THR A 69 3.67 -5.45 5.56
C THR A 69 2.81 -6.19 6.59
N ARG A 70 1.61 -5.66 6.88
CA ARG A 70 0.71 -6.14 7.94
C ARG A 70 -0.73 -6.26 7.44
N LEU A 71 -0.90 -6.67 6.19
CA LEU A 71 -2.22 -6.80 5.60
C LEU A 71 -3.01 -7.94 6.24
N SER A 72 -4.15 -7.62 6.86
CA SER A 72 -5.04 -8.58 7.51
C SER A 72 -6.49 -8.38 7.06
N PRO A 73 -6.88 -8.93 5.90
CA PRO A 73 -8.22 -8.77 5.38
C PRO A 73 -9.28 -9.45 6.27
N VAL A 74 -10.42 -8.81 6.42
CA VAL A 74 -11.59 -9.35 7.13
C VAL A 74 -12.63 -9.95 6.15
N ASP A 75 -12.52 -9.62 4.87
CA ASP A 75 -13.37 -10.15 3.80
C ASP A 75 -12.68 -9.98 2.44
N VAL A 76 -13.17 -10.69 1.43
CA VAL A 76 -12.67 -10.62 0.06
C VAL A 76 -13.83 -10.58 -0.94
N ALA A 77 -13.67 -9.80 -2.01
CA ALA A 77 -14.60 -9.72 -3.14
C ALA A 77 -13.82 -9.67 -4.46
N ARG A 78 -14.51 -9.75 -5.58
CA ARG A 78 -13.88 -9.49 -6.87
C ARG A 78 -13.54 -8.01 -6.99
N ALA A 79 -12.37 -7.68 -7.49
CA ALA A 79 -11.95 -6.29 -7.68
C ALA A 79 -12.95 -5.51 -8.54
N MET A 80 -13.47 -6.12 -9.60
CA MET A 80 -14.46 -5.50 -10.50
C MET A 80 -15.79 -5.12 -9.83
N ASP A 81 -16.14 -5.76 -8.73
CA ASP A 81 -17.38 -5.47 -7.98
C ASP A 81 -17.20 -4.32 -6.99
N VAL A 82 -15.97 -3.96 -6.66
CA VAL A 82 -15.62 -2.93 -5.67
C VAL A 82 -15.00 -1.69 -6.32
N ALA A 83 -14.09 -1.89 -7.26
CA ALA A 83 -13.31 -0.83 -7.88
C ALA A 83 -14.11 -0.12 -8.98
N VAL A 84 -15.15 0.59 -8.59
CA VAL A 84 -16.04 1.35 -9.48
C VAL A 84 -15.78 2.85 -9.32
N GLY A 85 -15.50 3.53 -10.42
CA GLY A 85 -15.19 4.96 -10.41
C GLY A 85 -13.72 5.25 -10.04
N ALA A 86 -13.50 6.38 -9.36
CA ALA A 86 -12.17 6.78 -8.91
C ALA A 86 -11.88 6.23 -7.50
N PRO A 87 -10.65 5.79 -7.22
CA PRO A 87 -10.26 5.41 -5.87
C PRO A 87 -10.27 6.62 -4.92
N VAL A 88 -10.53 6.35 -3.65
CA VAL A 88 -10.48 7.36 -2.58
C VAL A 88 -9.05 7.83 -2.32
N ALA A 89 -8.11 6.93 -2.38
CA ALA A 89 -6.69 7.18 -2.14
C ALA A 89 -5.82 6.15 -2.87
N GLU A 90 -4.54 6.48 -3.03
CA GLU A 90 -3.54 5.55 -3.56
C GLU A 90 -2.31 5.53 -2.65
N HIS A 91 -1.80 4.35 -2.40
CA HIS A 91 -0.55 4.10 -1.67
C HIS A 91 0.36 3.26 -2.57
N ILE A 92 1.48 3.83 -3.01
CA ILE A 92 2.40 3.20 -3.94
C ILE A 92 3.68 2.85 -3.19
N THR A 93 3.92 1.56 -2.98
CA THR A 93 5.16 1.06 -2.38
C THR A 93 6.18 0.77 -3.47
N ARG A 94 7.35 1.40 -3.37
CA ARG A 94 8.49 1.13 -4.23
C ARG A 94 9.44 0.18 -3.51
N THR A 95 9.70 -0.97 -4.09
CA THR A 95 10.64 -1.93 -3.52
C THR A 95 12.07 -1.67 -3.99
N LYS A 96 13.06 -2.12 -3.22
CA LYS A 96 14.48 -2.06 -3.61
C LYS A 96 14.79 -2.86 -4.88
N LEU A 97 13.99 -3.87 -5.17
CA LEU A 97 14.08 -4.66 -6.40
C LEU A 97 13.57 -3.91 -7.65
N GLY A 98 12.80 -2.83 -7.48
CA GLY A 98 12.25 -2.04 -8.57
C GLY A 98 10.80 -2.38 -8.94
N VAL A 99 10.05 -2.98 -8.03
CA VAL A 99 8.62 -3.23 -8.18
C VAL A 99 7.84 -2.08 -7.54
N PHE A 100 6.79 -1.62 -8.22
CA PHE A 100 5.82 -0.66 -7.71
C PHE A 100 4.55 -1.41 -7.36
N ILE A 101 4.18 -1.41 -6.08
CA ILE A 101 2.96 -2.06 -5.59
C ILE A 101 1.95 -0.97 -5.27
N VAL A 102 0.87 -0.95 -6.04
CA VAL A 102 -0.18 0.07 -5.95
C VAL A 102 -1.36 -0.48 -5.17
N ALA A 103 -1.59 0.04 -3.99
CA ALA A 103 -2.80 -0.19 -3.22
C ALA A 103 -3.75 1.00 -3.42
N ARG A 104 -4.92 0.72 -3.99
CA ARG A 104 -5.99 1.72 -4.15
C ARG A 104 -7.08 1.47 -3.12
N SER A 105 -7.50 2.54 -2.48
CA SER A 105 -8.54 2.51 -1.46
C SER A 105 -9.90 2.80 -2.06
N TRP A 106 -10.90 2.02 -1.66
CA TRP A 106 -12.28 2.11 -2.12
C TRP A 106 -13.23 2.11 -0.92
N ARG A 107 -14.37 2.74 -1.08
CA ARG A 107 -15.47 2.68 -0.11
C ARG A 107 -16.69 2.07 -0.79
N LYS A 108 -17.19 0.97 -0.22
CA LYS A 108 -18.41 0.32 -0.70
C LYS A 108 -19.18 -0.24 0.49
N ASP A 109 -20.49 0.03 0.56
CA ASP A 109 -21.38 -0.42 1.62
C ASP A 109 -20.86 -0.09 3.03
N ASP A 110 -20.36 1.14 3.21
CA ASP A 110 -19.74 1.67 4.44
C ASP A 110 -18.48 0.92 4.90
N ARG A 111 -17.92 0.06 4.06
CA ARG A 111 -16.68 -0.67 4.32
C ARG A 111 -15.52 -0.13 3.51
N GLY A 112 -14.36 -0.13 4.12
CA GLY A 112 -13.09 0.16 3.44
C GLY A 112 -12.52 -1.09 2.76
N TRP A 113 -12.19 -0.95 1.48
CA TRP A 113 -11.59 -1.97 0.64
C TRP A 113 -10.30 -1.49 0.03
N ILE A 114 -9.39 -2.39 -0.25
CA ILE A 114 -8.22 -2.12 -1.08
C ILE A 114 -8.14 -3.10 -2.24
N THR A 115 -7.62 -2.61 -3.37
CA THR A 115 -7.16 -3.44 -4.49
C THR A 115 -5.66 -3.30 -4.61
N ILE A 116 -4.96 -4.35 -5.00
CA ILE A 116 -3.50 -4.39 -5.10
C ILE A 116 -3.11 -4.80 -6.52
N SER A 117 -2.25 -4.01 -7.12
CA SER A 117 -1.59 -4.34 -8.39
C SER A 117 -0.10 -4.02 -8.32
N ALA A 118 0.70 -4.64 -9.17
CA ALA A 118 2.12 -4.41 -9.24
C ALA A 118 2.55 -4.10 -10.68
N ALA A 119 3.57 -3.25 -10.80
CA ALA A 119 4.17 -2.86 -12.07
C ALA A 119 5.68 -2.71 -11.91
N THR A 120 6.39 -2.69 -13.03
CA THR A 120 7.82 -2.41 -13.10
C THR A 120 8.09 -1.35 -14.16
N THR A 121 9.30 -0.79 -14.17
CA THR A 121 9.76 0.06 -15.26
C THR A 121 10.21 -0.78 -16.46
N ASP A 122 10.37 -0.16 -17.63
CA ASP A 122 10.86 -0.83 -18.85
C ASP A 122 12.30 -1.36 -18.68
N ALA A 123 13.08 -0.79 -17.77
CA ALA A 123 14.45 -1.21 -17.45
C ALA A 123 14.51 -2.24 -16.30
N ALA A 124 13.39 -2.84 -15.91
CA ALA A 124 13.32 -3.77 -14.81
C ALA A 124 14.10 -5.06 -15.05
N THR A 125 14.68 -5.61 -13.98
CA THR A 125 15.32 -6.93 -14.03
C THR A 125 14.27 -8.03 -14.20
N PRO A 126 14.66 -9.22 -14.72
CA PRO A 126 13.76 -10.37 -14.78
C PRO A 126 13.13 -10.76 -13.43
N ASP A 127 13.88 -10.63 -12.35
CA ASP A 127 13.40 -10.91 -11.00
C ASP A 127 12.30 -9.92 -10.56
N ALA A 128 12.45 -8.64 -10.88
CA ALA A 128 11.42 -7.63 -10.60
C ALA A 128 10.14 -7.91 -11.40
N VAL A 129 10.27 -8.24 -12.68
CA VAL A 129 9.12 -8.61 -13.53
C VAL A 129 8.43 -9.85 -13.00
N SER A 130 9.18 -10.87 -12.61
CA SER A 130 8.65 -12.11 -12.03
C SER A 130 7.89 -11.84 -10.72
N GLN A 131 8.43 -11.01 -9.85
CA GLN A 131 7.77 -10.62 -8.60
C GLN A 131 6.48 -9.84 -8.86
N ALA A 132 6.49 -8.87 -9.77
CA ALA A 132 5.28 -8.11 -10.13
C ALA A 132 4.19 -9.02 -10.69
N ASN A 133 4.54 -9.95 -11.57
CA ASN A 133 3.60 -10.92 -12.14
C ASN A 133 3.01 -11.84 -11.06
N ALA A 134 3.81 -12.30 -10.10
CA ALA A 134 3.35 -13.13 -8.99
C ALA A 134 2.37 -12.38 -8.08
N ILE A 135 2.64 -11.11 -7.76
CA ILE A 135 1.74 -10.26 -6.98
C ILE A 135 0.41 -10.07 -7.73
N ASN A 136 0.46 -9.75 -9.02
CA ASN A 136 -0.74 -9.55 -9.82
C ASN A 136 -1.58 -10.81 -9.93
N ALA A 137 -0.95 -11.98 -10.11
CA ALA A 137 -1.67 -13.26 -10.18
C ALA A 137 -2.44 -13.57 -8.89
N LYS A 138 -1.89 -13.21 -7.74
CA LYS A 138 -2.52 -13.44 -6.43
C LYS A 138 -3.54 -12.38 -6.05
N ALA A 139 -3.25 -11.12 -6.30
CA ALA A 139 -3.96 -9.99 -5.69
C ALA A 139 -4.83 -9.20 -6.66
N ALA A 140 -4.42 -9.00 -7.90
CA ALA A 140 -5.11 -8.10 -8.82
C ALA A 140 -6.59 -8.44 -9.11
N PRO A 141 -7.01 -9.71 -9.16
CA PRO A 141 -8.42 -10.05 -9.35
C PRO A 141 -9.33 -9.73 -8.15
N TRP A 142 -8.75 -9.42 -6.99
CA TRP A 142 -9.46 -9.34 -5.73
C TRP A 142 -9.45 -7.95 -5.12
N ALA A 143 -10.50 -7.66 -4.34
CA ALA A 143 -10.55 -6.56 -3.38
C ALA A 143 -10.61 -7.14 -1.97
N PHE A 144 -9.90 -6.49 -1.06
CA PHE A 144 -9.74 -6.92 0.32
C PHE A 144 -10.40 -5.90 1.25
N ALA A 145 -11.41 -6.35 2.02
CA ALA A 145 -11.99 -5.51 3.07
C ALA A 145 -11.07 -5.48 4.29
N LEU A 146 -10.88 -4.32 4.85
CA LEU A 146 -10.07 -4.09 6.03
C LEU A 146 -10.91 -3.52 7.17
N THR A 147 -10.39 -3.61 8.39
CA THR A 147 -10.90 -2.79 9.50
C THR A 147 -10.73 -1.30 9.16
N GLU A 148 -11.52 -0.43 9.75
CA GLU A 148 -11.40 1.02 9.50
C GLU A 148 -10.00 1.54 9.85
N LEU A 149 -9.40 1.04 10.91
CA LEU A 149 -8.05 1.42 11.31
C LEU A 149 -7.00 1.00 10.26
N ASP A 150 -7.04 -0.24 9.80
CA ASP A 150 -6.08 -0.74 8.81
C ASP A 150 -6.29 -0.06 7.45
N TRP A 151 -7.53 0.17 7.06
CA TRP A 151 -7.86 0.85 5.81
C TRP A 151 -7.36 2.30 5.80
N SER A 152 -7.56 3.03 6.91
CA SER A 152 -7.08 4.41 7.04
C SER A 152 -5.55 4.52 6.97
N GLY A 153 -4.82 3.46 7.34
CA GLY A 153 -3.37 3.39 7.24
C GLY A 153 -2.83 3.52 5.80
N PHE A 154 -3.65 3.19 4.79
CA PHE A 154 -3.31 3.40 3.37
C PHE A 154 -3.55 4.83 2.87
N SER A 155 -4.15 5.69 3.67
CA SER A 155 -4.52 7.06 3.32
C SER A 155 -4.09 8.07 4.38
N THR A 156 -2.98 7.84 5.04
CA THR A 156 -2.46 8.72 6.09
C THR A 156 -2.22 10.12 5.52
N PRO A 157 -2.88 11.18 6.03
CA PRO A 157 -2.64 12.54 5.55
C PRO A 157 -1.28 13.08 6.02
N LEU A 158 -0.70 14.00 5.26
CA LEU A 158 0.59 14.61 5.59
C LEU A 158 0.58 15.24 6.99
N ALA A 159 -0.52 15.87 7.39
CA ALA A 159 -0.66 16.49 8.71
C ALA A 159 -0.57 15.49 9.89
N ALA A 160 -0.75 14.19 9.63
CA ALA A 160 -0.53 13.15 10.65
C ALA A 160 0.95 12.73 10.74
N ILE A 161 1.79 13.17 9.80
CA ILE A 161 3.22 12.86 9.74
C ILE A 161 4.05 14.06 10.21
N ALA A 162 3.72 15.26 9.75
CA ALA A 162 4.51 16.47 9.99
C ALA A 162 3.64 17.73 10.02
N ASP A 163 4.03 18.67 10.87
CA ASP A 163 3.41 20.00 11.00
C ASP A 163 3.94 21.02 9.98
#